data_033bc7d8e55a5f91e6d5718652a323f4
#
_entry.id   033bc7d8e55a5f91e6d5718652a323f4
#
_cell.length_a   1.000
_cell.length_b   1.000
_cell.length_c   1.000
_cell.angle_alpha   90.00
_cell.angle_beta   90.00
_cell.angle_gamma   90.00
#
_symmetry.space_group_name_H-M   'P 1'
#
loop_
_entity.id
_entity.type
_entity.pdbx_description
1 polymer ?
#
loop_
_entity_poly.entity_id
_entity_poly.type
_entity_poly.pdbx_seq_one_letter_code
_entity_poly.pdbx_strand_id
1 'polypeptide(L)'
;MKQTKYIFVTGGVVSGLGKGITAASLGRLLKARGLKVAAQKLDPYINVDPGTMSPYQHGEVYVTEDGAETDLDLGHYERFIDEDLNKYSNLTTGKVYWNVLNKERQGEYLGSTVQVIPHITNEIKEFVYRVGKQTDADVVITEIGGTIGDIESQPFVEAVRQISLEVGPTNSLFIHVTLVPFLRGSDEHKSKPTQHSVKELQGLGVKPDIIVLRCDEPLEDSIFRKIAMFCNVKPDCVIENITLPSLYEAPIMLEKQNFSSIVCRELRLDAPNIDLSDWNAMLHRIETRDKTVTIGLVGKYVQLHDAYLSVAEALRHAGYQLGADVNIRWIDSETITKENVAEVLKDCAGIIVPGGFGSRGIEGMIAAADYCRENHVPYFGICLGMQISVIAFARSVAGMADANSGEFDDKSTHKVIDFLPDQNDSVAKGGTLRLGAYPCAIVPGTQMEKAYGASHIYERHRHRYEFNNDFRQALQEAGLVISGTSPDGYIVETVELSAAPFYLGVQFHPEFKSRPNKPHPLFVAFVKASLEQ
;
A
#
# COMPACT_ATOMS: atom_id res chain seq x y z
N MET A 1 7.81 12.51 -31.08
CA MET A 1 7.56 12.31 -29.64
C MET A 1 7.36 10.81 -29.43
N LYS A 2 7.94 10.25 -28.38
CA LYS A 2 7.73 8.86 -27.98
C LYS A 2 6.26 8.69 -27.60
N GLN A 3 5.57 7.69 -28.14
CA GLN A 3 4.15 7.46 -27.86
C GLN A 3 4.03 6.51 -26.68
N THR A 4 3.38 6.94 -25.61
CA THR A 4 3.09 6.09 -24.43
C THR A 4 2.21 4.91 -24.84
N LYS A 5 2.51 3.72 -24.33
CA LYS A 5 1.72 2.50 -24.48
C LYS A 5 0.82 2.30 -23.26
N TYR A 6 -0.38 1.77 -23.49
CA TYR A 6 -1.38 1.56 -22.43
C TYR A 6 -1.70 0.07 -22.30
N ILE A 7 -1.58 -0.45 -21.11
CA ILE A 7 -1.93 -1.83 -20.75
C ILE A 7 -3.09 -1.77 -19.76
N PHE A 8 -4.19 -2.41 -20.10
CA PHE A 8 -5.39 -2.48 -19.26
C PHE A 8 -5.53 -3.88 -18.69
N VAL A 9 -5.52 -3.98 -17.34
CA VAL A 9 -5.66 -5.23 -16.62
C VAL A 9 -7.09 -5.32 -16.08
N THR A 10 -7.85 -6.29 -16.58
CA THR A 10 -9.21 -6.59 -16.16
C THR A 10 -9.27 -7.93 -15.46
N GLY A 11 -10.33 -8.19 -14.70
CA GLY A 11 -10.50 -9.49 -14.06
C GLY A 11 -11.94 -9.98 -14.12
N GLY A 12 -12.09 -11.27 -14.08
CA GLY A 12 -13.41 -11.89 -14.12
C GLY A 12 -13.50 -13.14 -13.26
N VAL A 13 -14.72 -13.67 -13.13
CA VAL A 13 -15.12 -14.81 -12.31
C VAL A 13 -15.35 -14.45 -10.83
N VAL A 14 -14.30 -14.00 -10.11
CA VAL A 14 -14.39 -13.58 -8.69
C VAL A 14 -13.42 -12.43 -8.42
N SER A 15 -13.65 -11.71 -7.32
CA SER A 15 -12.69 -10.74 -6.78
C SER A 15 -11.48 -11.44 -6.14
N GLY A 16 -10.39 -10.71 -5.89
CA GLY A 16 -9.22 -11.26 -5.20
C GLY A 16 -8.35 -12.21 -6.03
N LEU A 17 -8.49 -12.24 -7.36
CA LEU A 17 -7.70 -13.10 -8.27
C LEU A 17 -6.23 -12.69 -8.43
N GLY A 18 -5.80 -11.60 -7.80
CA GLY A 18 -4.43 -11.10 -7.95
C GLY A 18 -4.19 -10.30 -9.23
N LYS A 19 -5.19 -9.52 -9.69
CA LYS A 19 -5.00 -8.51 -10.75
C LYS A 19 -3.87 -7.55 -10.41
N GLY A 20 -3.88 -7.00 -9.17
CA GLY A 20 -2.86 -6.07 -8.67
C GLY A 20 -1.47 -6.68 -8.70
N ILE A 21 -1.31 -7.91 -8.24
CA ILE A 21 -0.02 -8.62 -8.27
C ILE A 21 0.43 -8.91 -9.71
N THR A 22 -0.49 -9.25 -10.61
CA THR A 22 -0.17 -9.44 -12.03
C THR A 22 0.29 -8.13 -12.67
N ALA A 23 -0.41 -7.03 -12.42
CA ALA A 23 -0.05 -5.69 -12.89
C ALA A 23 1.30 -5.22 -12.32
N ALA A 24 1.50 -5.37 -11.01
CA ALA A 24 2.74 -5.04 -10.31
C ALA A 24 3.94 -5.87 -10.83
N SER A 25 3.74 -7.18 -11.02
CA SER A 25 4.76 -8.08 -11.57
C SER A 25 5.14 -7.68 -12.99
N LEU A 26 4.16 -7.40 -13.84
CA LEU A 26 4.42 -6.90 -15.19
C LEU A 26 5.18 -5.56 -15.16
N GLY A 27 4.78 -4.66 -14.28
CA GLY A 27 5.49 -3.39 -14.09
C GLY A 27 6.96 -3.58 -13.72
N ARG A 28 7.25 -4.50 -12.79
CA ARG A 28 8.62 -4.89 -12.44
C ARG A 28 9.39 -5.45 -13.64
N LEU A 29 8.78 -6.36 -14.41
CA LEU A 29 9.41 -6.99 -15.57
C LEU A 29 9.74 -5.96 -16.67
N LEU A 30 8.81 -5.03 -16.95
CA LEU A 30 9.04 -3.98 -17.95
C LEU A 30 10.10 -2.97 -17.47
N LYS A 31 10.12 -2.62 -16.18
CA LYS A 31 11.18 -1.81 -15.59
C LYS A 31 12.55 -2.51 -15.69
N ALA A 32 12.61 -3.81 -15.45
CA ALA A 32 13.83 -4.61 -15.61
C ALA A 32 14.35 -4.68 -17.06
N ARG A 33 13.50 -4.31 -18.02
CA ARG A 33 13.87 -4.07 -19.43
C ARG A 33 14.25 -2.62 -19.72
N GLY A 34 14.41 -1.79 -18.72
CA GLY A 34 14.80 -0.37 -18.87
C GLY A 34 13.67 0.55 -19.31
N LEU A 35 12.40 0.12 -19.28
CA LEU A 35 11.26 0.97 -19.61
C LEU A 35 10.81 1.78 -18.40
N LYS A 36 10.37 3.03 -18.62
CA LYS A 36 9.69 3.83 -17.61
C LYS A 36 8.24 3.37 -17.50
N VAL A 37 7.84 2.88 -16.35
CA VAL A 37 6.51 2.32 -16.11
C VAL A 37 5.76 3.17 -15.08
N ALA A 38 4.53 3.55 -15.40
CA ALA A 38 3.57 4.09 -14.44
C ALA A 38 2.45 3.08 -14.20
N ALA A 39 2.02 2.96 -12.94
CA ALA A 39 0.90 2.12 -12.55
C ALA A 39 -0.29 2.96 -12.08
N GLN A 40 -1.50 2.48 -12.36
CA GLN A 40 -2.75 3.16 -12.03
C GLN A 40 -3.84 2.16 -11.71
N LYS A 41 -4.71 2.52 -10.76
CA LYS A 41 -5.90 1.76 -10.41
C LYS A 41 -7.16 2.59 -10.58
N LEU A 42 -8.18 1.99 -11.18
CA LEU A 42 -9.54 2.53 -11.32
C LEU A 42 -10.48 1.73 -10.43
N ASP A 43 -11.00 2.36 -9.37
CA ASP A 43 -11.86 1.71 -8.38
C ASP A 43 -13.33 2.05 -8.60
N PRO A 44 -14.21 1.05 -8.75
CA PRO A 44 -15.61 1.29 -9.13
C PRO A 44 -16.53 1.72 -7.99
N TYR A 45 -16.04 1.92 -6.76
CA TYR A 45 -16.86 2.39 -5.66
C TYR A 45 -17.15 3.91 -5.71
N ILE A 46 -18.26 4.32 -5.03
CA ILE A 46 -18.77 5.71 -5.05
C ILE A 46 -18.05 6.64 -4.06
N ASN A 47 -17.21 6.13 -3.17
CA ASN A 47 -16.41 6.99 -2.29
C ASN A 47 -15.46 7.87 -3.13
N VAL A 48 -15.29 9.12 -2.74
CA VAL A 48 -14.36 10.05 -3.44
C VAL A 48 -12.93 9.56 -3.33
N ASP A 49 -12.56 9.06 -2.15
CA ASP A 49 -11.32 8.37 -1.83
C ASP A 49 -11.56 7.39 -0.67
N PRO A 50 -10.61 6.51 -0.33
CA PRO A 50 -10.76 5.57 0.77
C PRO A 50 -10.50 6.17 2.17
N GLY A 51 -10.13 7.45 2.29
CA GLY A 51 -9.70 8.09 3.53
C GLY A 51 -10.71 8.02 4.68
N THR A 52 -12.02 7.95 4.37
CA THR A 52 -13.09 7.82 5.36
C THR A 52 -13.63 6.40 5.49
N MET A 53 -13.09 5.44 4.75
CA MET A 53 -13.55 4.04 4.78
C MET A 53 -13.02 3.32 6.01
N SER A 54 -13.79 2.34 6.48
CA SER A 54 -13.36 1.48 7.59
C SER A 54 -12.24 0.55 7.16
N PRO A 55 -11.10 0.49 7.89
CA PRO A 55 -10.03 -0.47 7.61
C PRO A 55 -10.48 -1.94 7.65
N TYR A 56 -11.56 -2.25 8.38
CA TYR A 56 -12.14 -3.60 8.40
C TYR A 56 -12.85 -4.01 7.10
N GLN A 57 -13.24 -3.05 6.27
CA GLN A 57 -13.92 -3.32 5.00
C GLN A 57 -12.98 -3.19 3.80
N HIS A 58 -12.00 -2.33 3.89
CA HIS A 58 -11.20 -1.93 2.73
C HIS A 58 -9.70 -2.21 2.87
N GLY A 59 -9.24 -2.62 4.06
CA GLY A 59 -7.82 -2.71 4.36
C GLY A 59 -7.19 -1.35 4.67
N GLU A 60 -5.88 -1.24 4.55
CA GLU A 60 -5.17 0.01 4.81
C GLU A 60 -5.49 1.09 3.78
N VAL A 61 -5.47 2.34 4.20
CA VAL A 61 -5.45 3.50 3.31
C VAL A 61 -3.99 3.82 3.00
N TYR A 62 -3.61 3.61 1.74
CA TYR A 62 -2.24 3.89 1.29
C TYR A 62 -2.10 5.36 0.89
N VAL A 63 -1.02 6.02 1.31
CA VAL A 63 -0.79 7.44 1.01
C VAL A 63 0.38 7.60 0.05
N THR A 64 0.15 8.30 -1.06
CA THR A 64 1.18 8.61 -2.06
C THR A 64 2.13 9.72 -1.60
N GLU A 65 3.22 9.92 -2.33
CA GLU A 65 4.22 10.95 -2.03
C GLU A 65 3.60 12.36 -2.02
N ASP A 66 2.66 12.65 -2.92
CA ASP A 66 1.95 13.93 -3.04
C ASP A 66 0.64 14.02 -2.24
N GLY A 67 0.41 13.07 -1.32
CA GLY A 67 -0.65 13.13 -0.30
C GLY A 67 -2.02 12.65 -0.74
N ALA A 68 -2.14 11.85 -1.78
CA ALA A 68 -3.41 11.20 -2.10
C ALA A 68 -3.65 9.99 -1.19
N GLU A 69 -4.84 9.90 -0.60
CA GLU A 69 -5.36 8.71 0.06
C GLU A 69 -5.89 7.75 -1.01
N THR A 70 -5.39 6.51 -1.00
CA THR A 70 -5.59 5.55 -2.10
C THR A 70 -5.81 4.13 -1.60
N ASP A 71 -6.20 3.26 -2.51
CA ASP A 71 -6.34 1.83 -2.27
C ASP A 71 -4.99 1.15 -1.95
N LEU A 72 -5.03 0.06 -1.18
CA LEU A 72 -3.85 -0.70 -0.76
C LEU A 72 -3.05 -1.32 -1.92
N ASP A 73 -3.67 -1.54 -3.08
CA ASP A 73 -2.99 -2.10 -4.26
C ASP A 73 -1.87 -1.18 -4.77
N LEU A 74 -1.97 0.13 -4.52
CA LEU A 74 -0.88 1.05 -4.86
C LEU A 74 0.41 0.71 -4.09
N GLY A 75 0.29 0.22 -2.88
CA GLY A 75 1.42 -0.32 -2.13
C GLY A 75 2.09 -1.50 -2.84
N HIS A 76 1.30 -2.40 -3.44
CA HIS A 76 1.86 -3.49 -4.25
C HIS A 76 2.61 -2.95 -5.47
N TYR A 77 2.05 -1.97 -6.19
CA TYR A 77 2.72 -1.38 -7.35
C TYR A 77 4.05 -0.75 -6.95
N GLU A 78 4.09 0.07 -5.89
CA GLU A 78 5.32 0.69 -5.43
C GLU A 78 6.36 -0.34 -4.95
N ARG A 79 5.94 -1.39 -4.23
CA ARG A 79 6.85 -2.44 -3.74
C ARG A 79 7.50 -3.25 -4.87
N PHE A 80 6.77 -3.52 -5.96
CA PHE A 80 7.27 -4.29 -7.08
C PHE A 80 8.03 -3.43 -8.10
N ILE A 81 7.45 -2.28 -8.48
CA ILE A 81 8.01 -1.41 -9.52
C ILE A 81 9.17 -0.57 -8.98
N ASP A 82 9.20 -0.31 -7.65
CA ASP A 82 10.16 0.58 -7.00
C ASP A 82 10.16 1.98 -7.61
N GLU A 83 8.95 2.56 -7.72
CA GLU A 83 8.68 3.94 -8.12
C GLU A 83 7.62 4.52 -7.19
N ASP A 84 7.80 5.77 -6.79
CA ASP A 84 6.78 6.47 -5.99
C ASP A 84 5.61 6.89 -6.87
N LEU A 85 4.40 6.53 -6.46
CA LEU A 85 3.16 6.86 -7.15
C LEU A 85 2.63 8.23 -6.69
N ASN A 86 1.67 8.76 -7.44
CA ASN A 86 1.09 10.08 -7.21
C ASN A 86 -0.44 10.06 -7.31
N LYS A 87 -1.08 11.21 -7.07
CA LYS A 87 -2.54 11.37 -7.07
C LYS A 87 -3.25 10.97 -8.38
N TYR A 88 -2.52 10.80 -9.47
CA TYR A 88 -3.07 10.29 -10.72
C TYR A 88 -2.95 8.78 -10.86
N SER A 89 -2.42 8.11 -9.86
CA SER A 89 -2.32 6.65 -9.84
C SER A 89 -3.56 5.96 -9.29
N ASN A 90 -4.52 6.71 -8.71
CA ASN A 90 -5.80 6.14 -8.24
C ASN A 90 -6.98 7.04 -8.60
N LEU A 91 -8.00 6.44 -9.21
CA LEU A 91 -9.26 7.11 -9.57
C LEU A 91 -10.46 6.28 -9.15
N THR A 92 -11.35 6.86 -8.36
CA THR A 92 -12.61 6.24 -7.95
C THR A 92 -13.78 6.75 -8.82
N THR A 93 -14.84 5.96 -8.90
CA THR A 93 -16.11 6.41 -9.52
C THR A 93 -16.60 7.70 -8.85
N GLY A 94 -16.57 7.77 -7.52
CA GLY A 94 -16.98 8.96 -6.77
C GLY A 94 -16.23 10.21 -7.18
N LYS A 95 -14.91 10.12 -7.33
CA LYS A 95 -14.07 11.26 -7.78
C LYS A 95 -14.40 11.70 -9.22
N VAL A 96 -14.65 10.74 -10.12
CA VAL A 96 -15.07 11.05 -11.50
C VAL A 96 -16.39 11.82 -11.52
N TYR A 97 -17.41 11.30 -10.84
CA TYR A 97 -18.71 11.94 -10.77
C TYR A 97 -18.65 13.30 -10.08
N TRP A 98 -17.91 13.40 -8.99
CA TRP A 98 -17.69 14.67 -8.28
C TRP A 98 -17.11 15.74 -9.19
N ASN A 99 -16.09 15.40 -9.98
CA ASN A 99 -15.47 16.33 -10.93
C ASN A 99 -16.43 16.75 -12.03
N VAL A 100 -17.14 15.81 -12.63
CA VAL A 100 -18.10 16.09 -13.72
C VAL A 100 -19.27 16.94 -13.21
N LEU A 101 -19.83 16.65 -12.04
CA LEU A 101 -20.91 17.43 -11.44
C LEU A 101 -20.46 18.84 -11.08
N ASN A 102 -19.25 19.02 -10.56
CA ASN A 102 -18.71 20.35 -10.28
C ASN A 102 -18.53 21.16 -11.57
N LYS A 103 -17.98 20.57 -12.63
CA LYS A 103 -17.86 21.20 -13.96
C LYS A 103 -19.23 21.60 -14.51
N GLU A 104 -20.24 20.75 -14.34
CA GLU A 104 -21.62 21.06 -14.73
C GLU A 104 -22.14 22.29 -13.97
N ARG A 105 -22.01 22.31 -12.65
CA ARG A 105 -22.43 23.42 -11.79
C ARG A 105 -21.70 24.74 -12.09
N GLN A 106 -20.47 24.66 -12.59
CA GLN A 106 -19.66 25.81 -13.02
C GLN A 106 -20.00 26.27 -14.46
N GLY A 107 -20.87 25.54 -15.16
CA GLY A 107 -21.30 25.88 -16.53
C GLY A 107 -20.31 25.50 -17.62
N GLU A 108 -19.31 24.67 -17.34
CA GLU A 108 -18.28 24.31 -18.31
C GLU A 108 -18.83 23.54 -19.54
N TYR A 109 -19.97 22.89 -19.38
CA TYR A 109 -20.62 22.16 -20.49
C TYR A 109 -21.57 23.01 -21.34
N LEU A 110 -21.63 24.33 -21.13
CA LEU A 110 -22.33 25.30 -21.96
C LEU A 110 -23.80 24.94 -22.23
N GLY A 111 -24.50 24.34 -21.25
CA GLY A 111 -25.90 23.95 -21.35
C GLY A 111 -26.16 22.62 -22.06
N SER A 112 -25.12 21.86 -22.39
CA SER A 112 -25.25 20.50 -22.94
C SER A 112 -25.84 19.54 -21.93
N THR A 113 -26.59 18.54 -22.37
CA THR A 113 -27.00 17.42 -21.52
C THR A 113 -25.78 16.57 -21.13
N VAL A 114 -25.47 16.51 -19.85
CA VAL A 114 -24.34 15.71 -19.34
C VAL A 114 -24.77 14.25 -19.20
N GLN A 115 -23.99 13.33 -19.79
CA GLN A 115 -24.27 11.90 -19.87
C GLN A 115 -23.01 11.07 -19.50
N VAL A 116 -23.21 9.78 -19.25
CA VAL A 116 -22.07 8.88 -18.98
C VAL A 116 -21.10 8.89 -20.17
N ILE A 117 -21.64 8.76 -21.39
CA ILE A 117 -20.89 8.93 -22.63
C ILE A 117 -21.37 10.25 -23.27
N PRO A 118 -20.51 11.23 -23.55
CA PRO A 118 -19.04 11.17 -23.44
C PRO A 118 -18.45 11.74 -22.15
N HIS A 119 -19.22 12.36 -21.24
CA HIS A 119 -18.67 13.23 -20.19
C HIS A 119 -17.91 12.47 -19.10
N ILE A 120 -18.52 11.40 -18.53
CA ILE A 120 -17.86 10.54 -17.54
C ILE A 120 -16.70 9.79 -18.19
N THR A 121 -16.89 9.22 -19.40
CA THR A 121 -15.81 8.50 -20.08
C THR A 121 -14.65 9.40 -20.46
N ASN A 122 -14.90 10.65 -20.85
CA ASN A 122 -13.82 11.62 -21.14
C ASN A 122 -13.03 12.00 -19.89
N GLU A 123 -13.69 12.18 -18.74
CA GLU A 123 -13.01 12.44 -17.47
C GLU A 123 -12.08 11.28 -17.10
N ILE A 124 -12.55 10.03 -17.25
CA ILE A 124 -11.72 8.83 -17.01
C ILE A 124 -10.54 8.77 -17.99
N LYS A 125 -10.78 8.98 -19.28
CA LYS A 125 -9.72 8.96 -20.32
C LYS A 125 -8.66 10.02 -20.05
N GLU A 126 -9.06 11.25 -19.72
CA GLU A 126 -8.13 12.32 -19.38
C GLU A 126 -7.24 11.93 -18.21
N PHE A 127 -7.81 11.31 -17.19
CA PHE A 127 -7.07 10.85 -16.03
C PHE A 127 -6.03 9.79 -16.39
N VAL A 128 -6.40 8.79 -17.22
CA VAL A 128 -5.48 7.76 -17.73
C VAL A 128 -4.35 8.38 -18.56
N TYR A 129 -4.65 9.33 -19.43
CA TYR A 129 -3.62 10.01 -20.23
C TYR A 129 -2.69 10.89 -19.39
N ARG A 130 -3.23 11.49 -18.33
CA ARG A 130 -2.49 12.44 -17.48
C ARG A 130 -1.35 11.78 -16.73
N VAL A 131 -1.53 10.57 -16.20
CA VAL A 131 -0.44 9.86 -15.50
C VAL A 131 0.74 9.60 -16.45
N GLY A 132 0.48 9.14 -17.66
CA GLY A 132 1.53 8.90 -18.66
C GLY A 132 2.31 10.16 -19.05
N LYS A 133 1.59 11.29 -19.20
CA LYS A 133 2.22 12.59 -19.54
C LYS A 133 3.08 13.13 -18.40
N GLN A 134 2.62 13.03 -17.15
CA GLN A 134 3.33 13.60 -16.00
C GLN A 134 4.57 12.81 -15.61
N THR A 135 4.53 11.49 -15.76
CA THR A 135 5.66 10.62 -15.44
C THR A 135 6.62 10.41 -16.62
N ASP A 136 6.30 10.92 -17.80
CA ASP A 136 7.03 10.63 -19.05
C ASP A 136 7.20 9.12 -19.26
N ALA A 137 6.13 8.35 -18.96
CA ALA A 137 6.14 6.91 -18.99
C ALA A 137 6.15 6.36 -20.41
N ASP A 138 6.93 5.29 -20.61
CA ASP A 138 6.87 4.47 -21.82
C ASP A 138 5.60 3.63 -21.86
N VAL A 139 5.24 3.12 -20.68
CA VAL A 139 4.09 2.24 -20.48
C VAL A 139 3.30 2.68 -19.27
N VAL A 140 1.99 2.81 -19.43
CA VAL A 140 1.02 2.97 -18.35
C VAL A 140 0.26 1.66 -18.17
N ILE A 141 0.33 1.07 -16.99
CA ILE A 141 -0.44 -0.12 -16.61
C ILE A 141 -1.62 0.35 -15.76
N THR A 142 -2.84 0.17 -16.27
CA THR A 142 -4.07 0.54 -15.58
C THR A 142 -4.85 -0.71 -15.20
N GLU A 143 -4.98 -0.96 -13.90
CA GLU A 143 -5.85 -2.01 -13.38
C GLU A 143 -7.27 -1.49 -13.22
N ILE A 144 -8.25 -2.26 -13.69
CA ILE A 144 -9.67 -1.99 -13.49
C ILE A 144 -10.17 -2.82 -12.32
N GLY A 145 -10.58 -2.14 -11.26
CA GLY A 145 -11.18 -2.75 -10.07
C GLY A 145 -12.52 -3.43 -10.36
N GLY A 146 -12.95 -4.29 -9.46
CA GLY A 146 -14.17 -5.08 -9.62
C GLY A 146 -14.00 -6.29 -10.54
N THR A 147 -15.13 -6.88 -10.91
CA THR A 147 -15.24 -8.06 -11.77
C THR A 147 -15.94 -7.68 -13.06
N ILE A 148 -15.49 -8.20 -14.19
CA ILE A 148 -16.17 -7.97 -15.47
C ILE A 148 -17.60 -8.51 -15.38
N GLY A 149 -18.57 -7.68 -15.75
CA GLY A 149 -20.00 -7.90 -15.58
C GLY A 149 -20.64 -7.04 -14.48
N ASP A 150 -19.84 -6.53 -13.54
CA ASP A 150 -20.33 -5.62 -12.51
C ASP A 150 -20.76 -4.28 -13.13
N ILE A 151 -21.93 -3.77 -12.73
CA ILE A 151 -22.49 -2.51 -13.24
C ILE A 151 -21.56 -1.34 -12.95
N GLU A 152 -20.95 -1.35 -11.78
CA GLU A 152 -20.10 -0.28 -11.27
C GLU A 152 -18.83 -0.06 -12.12
N SER A 153 -18.30 -1.12 -12.73
CA SER A 153 -17.08 -1.06 -13.54
C SER A 153 -17.34 -0.67 -15.00
N GLN A 154 -18.59 -0.68 -15.47
CA GLN A 154 -18.91 -0.45 -16.89
C GLN A 154 -18.40 0.88 -17.45
N PRO A 155 -18.51 2.04 -16.77
CA PRO A 155 -17.96 3.30 -17.29
C PRO A 155 -16.44 3.26 -17.50
N PHE A 156 -15.72 2.54 -16.62
CA PHE A 156 -14.27 2.36 -16.78
C PHE A 156 -13.93 1.47 -17.97
N VAL A 157 -14.64 0.34 -18.13
CA VAL A 157 -14.44 -0.57 -19.27
C VAL A 157 -14.74 0.15 -20.59
N GLU A 158 -15.82 0.94 -20.65
CA GLU A 158 -16.16 1.75 -21.83
C GLU A 158 -15.07 2.80 -22.12
N ALA A 159 -14.56 3.49 -21.10
CA ALA A 159 -13.50 4.49 -21.28
C ALA A 159 -12.21 3.87 -21.84
N VAL A 160 -11.77 2.73 -21.30
CA VAL A 160 -10.54 2.07 -21.80
C VAL A 160 -10.73 1.45 -23.18
N ARG A 161 -11.95 1.01 -23.53
CA ARG A 161 -12.30 0.61 -24.88
C ARG A 161 -12.15 1.80 -25.87
N GLN A 162 -12.62 2.99 -25.47
CA GLN A 162 -12.45 4.21 -26.26
C GLN A 162 -10.97 4.59 -26.40
N ILE A 163 -10.19 4.54 -25.32
CA ILE A 163 -8.73 4.77 -25.37
C ILE A 163 -8.07 3.85 -26.40
N SER A 164 -8.43 2.56 -26.39
CA SER A 164 -7.88 1.59 -27.35
C SER A 164 -8.14 1.97 -28.81
N LEU A 165 -9.34 2.50 -29.11
CA LEU A 165 -9.67 3.01 -30.44
C LEU A 165 -8.89 4.28 -30.79
N GLU A 166 -8.71 5.18 -29.84
CA GLU A 166 -8.01 6.46 -30.05
C GLU A 166 -6.51 6.28 -30.28
N VAL A 167 -5.86 5.42 -29.49
CA VAL A 167 -4.41 5.22 -29.58
C VAL A 167 -4.01 4.16 -30.61
N GLY A 168 -4.93 3.29 -30.96
CA GLY A 168 -4.73 2.19 -31.93
C GLY A 168 -4.14 0.92 -31.33
N PRO A 169 -4.26 -0.20 -32.06
CA PRO A 169 -4.02 -1.55 -31.54
C PRO A 169 -2.56 -1.87 -31.22
N THR A 170 -1.61 -1.07 -31.69
CA THR A 170 -0.18 -1.23 -31.35
C THR A 170 0.24 -0.41 -30.13
N ASN A 171 -0.69 0.40 -29.58
CA ASN A 171 -0.43 1.29 -28.45
C ASN A 171 -1.33 0.99 -27.24
N SER A 172 -2.20 -0.03 -27.36
CA SER A 172 -3.01 -0.54 -26.26
C SER A 172 -3.00 -2.06 -26.25
N LEU A 173 -3.11 -2.64 -25.04
CA LEU A 173 -3.13 -4.07 -24.82
C LEU A 173 -4.03 -4.41 -23.65
N PHE A 174 -4.87 -5.45 -23.80
CA PHE A 174 -5.76 -5.93 -22.75
C PHE A 174 -5.27 -7.26 -22.17
N ILE A 175 -5.04 -7.29 -20.87
CA ILE A 175 -4.73 -8.48 -20.09
C ILE A 175 -5.96 -8.82 -19.25
N HIS A 176 -6.46 -10.03 -19.37
CA HIS A 176 -7.61 -10.49 -18.61
C HIS A 176 -7.22 -11.60 -17.64
N VAL A 177 -7.34 -11.32 -16.34
CA VAL A 177 -7.03 -12.27 -15.27
C VAL A 177 -8.29 -13.06 -14.93
N THR A 178 -8.22 -14.40 -15.00
CA THR A 178 -9.38 -15.27 -14.78
C THR A 178 -9.02 -16.45 -13.87
N LEU A 179 -10.02 -17.21 -13.46
CA LEU A 179 -9.86 -18.39 -12.60
C LEU A 179 -10.04 -19.68 -13.40
N VAL A 180 -9.13 -20.62 -13.21
CA VAL A 180 -9.28 -22.02 -13.60
C VAL A 180 -9.31 -22.87 -12.34
N PRO A 181 -10.51 -23.15 -11.79
CA PRO A 181 -10.62 -23.94 -10.57
C PRO A 181 -10.32 -25.41 -10.83
N PHE A 182 -9.68 -26.05 -9.85
CA PHE A 182 -9.58 -27.52 -9.78
C PHE A 182 -10.78 -28.08 -8.99
N LEU A 183 -11.54 -28.97 -9.60
CA LEU A 183 -12.67 -29.61 -8.95
C LEU A 183 -12.28 -31.00 -8.43
N ARG A 184 -12.03 -31.10 -7.13
CA ARG A 184 -11.63 -32.35 -6.47
C ARG A 184 -12.60 -33.52 -6.72
N GLY A 185 -13.91 -33.23 -6.88
CA GLY A 185 -14.92 -34.26 -7.11
C GLY A 185 -14.86 -34.94 -8.49
N SER A 186 -14.30 -34.26 -9.50
CA SER A 186 -14.09 -34.79 -10.85
C SER A 186 -12.61 -34.91 -11.23
N ASP A 187 -11.73 -34.54 -10.29
CA ASP A 187 -10.27 -34.59 -10.45
C ASP A 187 -9.77 -33.92 -11.74
N GLU A 188 -10.26 -32.71 -12.00
CA GLU A 188 -9.94 -31.99 -13.24
C GLU A 188 -10.03 -30.46 -13.09
N HIS A 189 -9.24 -29.74 -13.90
CA HIS A 189 -9.35 -28.30 -14.09
C HIS A 189 -10.52 -27.93 -14.99
N LYS A 190 -11.25 -26.85 -14.63
CA LYS A 190 -12.41 -26.36 -15.39
C LYS A 190 -12.13 -25.03 -16.09
N SER A 191 -12.04 -25.06 -17.41
CA SER A 191 -11.85 -23.86 -18.25
C SER A 191 -13.13 -23.05 -18.53
N LYS A 192 -14.30 -23.55 -18.15
CA LYS A 192 -15.58 -22.88 -18.41
C LYS A 192 -15.71 -21.49 -17.74
N PRO A 193 -15.31 -21.29 -16.46
CA PRO A 193 -15.36 -19.95 -15.84
C PRO A 193 -14.59 -18.91 -16.64
N THR A 194 -13.36 -19.22 -17.07
CA THR A 194 -12.54 -18.38 -17.95
C THR A 194 -13.25 -18.04 -19.26
N GLN A 195 -13.81 -19.07 -19.95
CA GLN A 195 -14.52 -18.85 -21.23
C GLN A 195 -15.72 -17.92 -21.06
N HIS A 196 -16.50 -18.05 -19.98
CA HIS A 196 -17.64 -17.18 -19.68
C HIS A 196 -17.18 -15.75 -19.39
N SER A 197 -16.15 -15.56 -18.58
CA SER A 197 -15.61 -14.24 -18.25
C SER A 197 -15.07 -13.50 -19.48
N VAL A 198 -14.32 -14.19 -20.34
CA VAL A 198 -13.84 -13.61 -21.61
C VAL A 198 -15.01 -13.24 -22.53
N LYS A 199 -16.05 -14.08 -22.59
CA LYS A 199 -17.24 -13.79 -23.40
C LYS A 199 -17.98 -12.55 -22.90
N GLU A 200 -18.06 -12.37 -21.59
CA GLU A 200 -18.64 -11.17 -20.97
C GLU A 200 -17.84 -9.92 -21.36
N LEU A 201 -16.52 -9.96 -21.22
CA LEU A 201 -15.63 -8.86 -21.64
C LEU A 201 -15.79 -8.53 -23.14
N GLN A 202 -15.89 -9.55 -24.00
CA GLN A 202 -16.14 -9.37 -25.42
C GLN A 202 -17.52 -8.75 -25.71
N GLY A 203 -18.53 -9.08 -24.87
CA GLY A 203 -19.86 -8.47 -24.93
C GLY A 203 -19.84 -6.96 -24.67
N LEU A 204 -18.86 -6.47 -23.89
CA LEU A 204 -18.60 -5.04 -23.66
C LEU A 204 -17.71 -4.40 -24.75
N GLY A 205 -17.41 -5.15 -25.84
CA GLY A 205 -16.63 -4.64 -26.97
C GLY A 205 -15.10 -4.66 -26.76
N VAL A 206 -14.62 -5.36 -25.75
CA VAL A 206 -13.18 -5.50 -25.46
C VAL A 206 -12.73 -6.94 -25.70
N LYS A 207 -11.72 -7.13 -26.56
CA LYS A 207 -11.09 -8.42 -26.80
C LYS A 207 -9.78 -8.48 -25.99
N PRO A 208 -9.57 -9.48 -25.12
CA PRO A 208 -8.29 -9.65 -24.47
C PRO A 208 -7.21 -10.07 -25.48
N ASP A 209 -6.01 -9.53 -25.32
CA ASP A 209 -4.82 -9.92 -26.07
C ASP A 209 -4.06 -11.02 -25.33
N ILE A 210 -4.04 -10.97 -24.00
CA ILE A 210 -3.41 -11.93 -23.11
C ILE A 210 -4.41 -12.36 -22.04
N ILE A 211 -4.44 -13.64 -21.73
CA ILE A 211 -5.23 -14.21 -20.63
C ILE A 211 -4.29 -14.76 -19.58
N VAL A 212 -4.43 -14.31 -18.33
CA VAL A 212 -3.69 -14.83 -17.19
C VAL A 212 -4.61 -15.73 -16.38
N LEU A 213 -4.21 -16.99 -16.24
CA LEU A 213 -5.01 -18.05 -15.60
C LEU A 213 -4.57 -18.22 -14.15
N ARG A 214 -5.36 -17.73 -13.22
CA ARG A 214 -5.16 -18.00 -11.80
C ARG A 214 -5.59 -19.42 -11.47
N CYS A 215 -4.73 -20.19 -10.85
CA CYS A 215 -4.95 -21.57 -10.44
C CYS A 215 -4.15 -21.89 -9.18
N ASP A 216 -4.54 -22.93 -8.44
CA ASP A 216 -3.82 -23.37 -7.26
C ASP A 216 -2.76 -24.43 -7.57
N GLU A 217 -2.97 -25.16 -8.65
CA GLU A 217 -2.09 -26.24 -9.13
C GLU A 217 -1.73 -26.01 -10.60
N PRO A 218 -0.58 -26.54 -11.06
CA PRO A 218 -0.15 -26.43 -12.46
C PRO A 218 -1.20 -26.97 -13.44
N LEU A 219 -1.38 -26.28 -14.56
CA LEU A 219 -2.36 -26.62 -15.58
C LEU A 219 -1.77 -27.56 -16.64
N GLU A 220 -2.60 -28.46 -17.15
CA GLU A 220 -2.22 -29.31 -18.28
C GLU A 220 -2.21 -28.52 -19.61
N ASP A 221 -1.33 -28.89 -20.52
CA ASP A 221 -1.22 -28.28 -21.85
C ASP A 221 -2.54 -28.24 -22.63
N SER A 222 -3.43 -29.20 -22.37
CA SER A 222 -4.76 -29.28 -22.97
C SER A 222 -5.63 -28.05 -22.62
N ILE A 223 -5.51 -27.52 -21.40
CA ILE A 223 -6.25 -26.35 -20.91
C ILE A 223 -5.82 -25.08 -21.65
N PHE A 224 -4.50 -24.87 -21.81
CA PHE A 224 -3.97 -23.71 -22.53
C PHE A 224 -4.49 -23.68 -23.99
N ARG A 225 -4.36 -24.79 -24.72
CA ARG A 225 -4.86 -24.90 -26.10
C ARG A 225 -6.36 -24.66 -26.19
N LYS A 226 -7.13 -25.23 -25.25
CA LYS A 226 -8.59 -25.06 -25.19
C LYS A 226 -8.98 -23.61 -24.95
N ILE A 227 -8.36 -22.94 -23.99
CA ILE A 227 -8.64 -21.54 -23.68
C ILE A 227 -8.23 -20.64 -24.85
N ALA A 228 -7.05 -20.82 -25.42
CA ALA A 228 -6.59 -20.07 -26.59
C ALA A 228 -7.61 -20.14 -27.75
N MET A 229 -8.10 -21.34 -28.07
CA MET A 229 -9.08 -21.56 -29.12
C MET A 229 -10.44 -20.91 -28.78
N PHE A 230 -11.00 -21.17 -27.61
CA PHE A 230 -12.35 -20.68 -27.24
C PHE A 230 -12.40 -19.17 -26.99
N CYS A 231 -11.31 -18.58 -26.53
CA CYS A 231 -11.20 -17.16 -26.21
C CYS A 231 -10.60 -16.33 -27.37
N ASN A 232 -10.23 -16.98 -28.47
CA ASN A 232 -9.67 -16.32 -29.66
C ASN A 232 -8.42 -15.48 -29.36
N VAL A 233 -7.47 -16.06 -28.60
CA VAL A 233 -6.16 -15.49 -28.33
C VAL A 233 -5.06 -16.40 -28.90
N LYS A 234 -3.86 -15.86 -29.09
CA LYS A 234 -2.71 -16.67 -29.52
C LYS A 234 -2.36 -17.70 -28.42
N PRO A 235 -1.93 -18.92 -28.77
CA PRO A 235 -1.61 -19.94 -27.77
C PRO A 235 -0.55 -19.52 -26.76
N ASP A 236 0.44 -18.74 -27.16
CA ASP A 236 1.49 -18.19 -26.30
C ASP A 236 1.06 -16.97 -25.48
N CYS A 237 -0.15 -16.44 -25.72
CA CYS A 237 -0.76 -15.37 -24.93
C CYS A 237 -1.67 -15.89 -23.80
N VAL A 238 -1.62 -17.18 -23.48
CA VAL A 238 -2.30 -17.76 -22.31
C VAL A 238 -1.23 -18.10 -21.29
N ILE A 239 -1.25 -17.40 -20.15
CA ILE A 239 -0.20 -17.42 -19.14
C ILE A 239 -0.77 -17.99 -17.85
N GLU A 240 -0.07 -18.92 -17.23
CA GLU A 240 -0.41 -19.48 -15.92
C GLU A 240 0.09 -18.60 -14.79
N ASN A 241 -0.72 -18.48 -13.73
CA ASN A 241 -0.38 -17.78 -12.50
C ASN A 241 -0.83 -18.64 -11.30
N ILE A 242 0.08 -19.48 -10.80
CA ILE A 242 -0.16 -20.38 -9.68
C ILE A 242 0.01 -19.68 -8.32
N THR A 243 -0.56 -20.28 -7.27
CA THR A 243 -0.32 -19.84 -5.88
C THR A 243 1.13 -20.08 -5.50
N LEU A 244 1.80 -19.04 -4.99
CA LEU A 244 3.22 -19.06 -4.62
C LEU A 244 3.40 -18.86 -3.12
N PRO A 245 4.47 -19.44 -2.51
CA PRO A 245 4.80 -19.21 -1.11
C PRO A 245 5.09 -17.74 -0.80
N SER A 246 5.73 -17.03 -1.74
CA SER A 246 5.98 -15.59 -1.66
C SER A 246 5.44 -14.89 -2.90
N LEU A 247 4.72 -13.77 -2.69
CA LEU A 247 4.23 -12.94 -3.80
C LEU A 247 5.37 -12.40 -4.67
N TYR A 248 6.56 -12.22 -4.08
CA TYR A 248 7.74 -11.70 -4.79
C TYR A 248 8.35 -12.69 -5.79
N GLU A 249 7.93 -13.96 -5.79
CA GLU A 249 8.30 -14.94 -6.81
C GLU A 249 7.47 -14.77 -8.11
N ALA A 250 6.33 -14.06 -8.04
CA ALA A 250 5.42 -13.94 -9.18
C ALA A 250 6.07 -13.35 -10.46
N PRO A 251 6.92 -12.30 -10.41
CA PRO A 251 7.61 -11.82 -11.60
C PRO A 251 8.45 -12.91 -12.28
N ILE A 252 9.17 -13.72 -11.51
CA ILE A 252 10.02 -14.80 -12.05
C ILE A 252 9.16 -15.90 -12.67
N MET A 253 8.09 -16.31 -12.00
CA MET A 253 7.15 -17.33 -12.51
C MET A 253 6.52 -16.89 -13.84
N LEU A 254 6.07 -15.64 -13.93
CA LEU A 254 5.48 -15.11 -15.16
C LEU A 254 6.52 -14.97 -16.29
N GLU A 255 7.75 -14.53 -15.98
CA GLU A 255 8.80 -14.38 -16.99
C GLU A 255 9.35 -15.71 -17.50
N LYS A 256 9.30 -16.80 -16.72
CA LYS A 256 9.58 -18.15 -17.22
C LYS A 256 8.68 -18.55 -18.41
N GLN A 257 7.52 -17.90 -18.55
CA GLN A 257 6.59 -18.05 -19.67
C GLN A 257 6.76 -16.94 -20.72
N ASN A 258 7.84 -16.16 -20.67
CA ASN A 258 8.14 -15.03 -21.55
C ASN A 258 7.12 -13.89 -21.51
N PHE A 259 6.46 -13.65 -20.35
CA PHE A 259 5.34 -12.74 -20.24
C PHE A 259 5.69 -11.32 -20.72
N SER A 260 6.79 -10.74 -20.23
CA SER A 260 7.21 -9.39 -20.66
C SER A 260 7.62 -9.34 -22.14
N SER A 261 8.22 -10.39 -22.67
CA SER A 261 8.57 -10.49 -24.10
C SER A 261 7.33 -10.52 -24.99
N ILE A 262 6.29 -11.25 -24.57
CA ILE A 262 4.99 -11.28 -25.25
C ILE A 262 4.35 -9.89 -25.26
N VAL A 263 4.32 -9.21 -24.11
CA VAL A 263 3.81 -7.83 -24.00
C VAL A 263 4.57 -6.87 -24.90
N CYS A 264 5.91 -6.92 -24.90
CA CYS A 264 6.74 -6.08 -25.77
C CYS A 264 6.46 -6.36 -27.26
N ARG A 265 6.30 -7.61 -27.64
CA ARG A 265 5.95 -8.01 -29.02
C ARG A 265 4.59 -7.45 -29.45
N GLU A 266 3.54 -7.63 -28.63
CA GLU A 266 2.19 -7.18 -28.97
C GLU A 266 2.10 -5.64 -29.07
N LEU A 267 2.82 -4.93 -28.21
CA LEU A 267 2.89 -3.45 -28.22
C LEU A 267 3.96 -2.89 -29.15
N ARG A 268 4.73 -3.75 -29.84
CA ARG A 268 5.87 -3.34 -30.67
C ARG A 268 6.84 -2.42 -29.92
N LEU A 269 7.13 -2.77 -28.67
CA LEU A 269 8.14 -2.11 -27.86
C LEU A 269 9.52 -2.67 -28.20
N ASP A 270 10.43 -1.77 -28.55
CA ASP A 270 11.84 -2.09 -28.63
C ASP A 270 12.45 -1.92 -27.25
N ALA A 271 12.70 -3.03 -26.57
CA ALA A 271 13.18 -3.07 -25.20
C ALA A 271 14.38 -4.01 -25.07
N PRO A 272 15.38 -3.68 -24.24
CA PRO A 272 16.52 -4.53 -23.95
C PRO A 272 16.13 -5.90 -23.40
N ASN A 273 17.11 -6.82 -23.35
CA ASN A 273 16.95 -8.04 -22.60
C ASN A 273 16.73 -7.73 -21.13
N ILE A 274 15.90 -8.55 -20.49
CA ILE A 274 15.53 -8.34 -19.09
C ILE A 274 16.72 -8.62 -18.16
N ASP A 275 16.92 -7.76 -17.17
CA ASP A 275 17.85 -7.96 -16.05
C ASP A 275 17.07 -8.07 -14.74
N LEU A 276 17.05 -9.25 -14.16
CA LEU A 276 16.41 -9.56 -12.88
C LEU A 276 17.43 -9.95 -11.80
N SER A 277 18.70 -9.58 -11.96
CA SER A 277 19.79 -9.96 -11.04
C SER A 277 19.53 -9.45 -9.61
N ASP A 278 19.09 -8.21 -9.44
CA ASP A 278 18.74 -7.62 -8.16
C ASP A 278 17.53 -8.30 -7.50
N TRP A 279 16.53 -8.65 -8.31
CA TRP A 279 15.33 -9.32 -7.83
C TRP A 279 15.62 -10.77 -7.41
N ASN A 280 16.42 -11.49 -8.20
CA ASN A 280 16.89 -12.84 -7.86
C ASN A 280 17.77 -12.84 -6.59
N ALA A 281 18.63 -11.84 -6.42
CA ALA A 281 19.42 -11.69 -5.19
C ALA A 281 18.52 -11.46 -3.95
N MET A 282 17.44 -10.69 -4.10
CA MET A 282 16.44 -10.51 -3.04
C MET A 282 15.69 -11.83 -2.75
N LEU A 283 15.24 -12.56 -3.76
CA LEU A 283 14.60 -13.87 -3.58
C LEU A 283 15.53 -14.87 -2.90
N HIS A 284 16.80 -14.89 -3.27
CA HIS A 284 17.80 -15.74 -2.59
C HIS A 284 17.91 -15.42 -1.10
N ARG A 285 17.88 -14.14 -0.70
CA ARG A 285 17.82 -13.77 0.72
C ARG A 285 16.55 -14.27 1.42
N ILE A 286 15.41 -14.28 0.70
CA ILE A 286 14.16 -14.83 1.24
C ILE A 286 14.28 -16.35 1.47
N GLU A 287 14.92 -17.09 0.54
CA GLU A 287 15.07 -18.54 0.64
C GLU A 287 16.08 -18.99 1.71
N THR A 288 17.14 -18.19 1.93
CA THR A 288 18.27 -18.55 2.79
C THR A 288 18.20 -18.02 4.21
N ARG A 289 17.03 -17.55 4.66
CA ARG A 289 16.81 -17.10 6.04
C ARG A 289 17.02 -18.27 7.03
N ASP A 290 17.79 -18.03 8.06
CA ASP A 290 18.14 -19.03 9.08
C ASP A 290 17.82 -18.59 10.52
N LYS A 291 17.37 -17.34 10.70
CA LYS A 291 16.95 -16.77 11.97
C LYS A 291 15.43 -16.63 12.02
N THR A 292 14.90 -16.55 13.24
CA THR A 292 13.47 -16.27 13.46
C THR A 292 13.32 -15.27 14.59
N VAL A 293 12.40 -14.31 14.42
CA VAL A 293 12.05 -13.34 15.46
C VAL A 293 10.55 -13.15 15.51
N THR A 294 9.98 -13.08 16.72
CA THR A 294 8.56 -12.82 16.92
C THR A 294 8.36 -11.35 17.30
N ILE A 295 7.61 -10.61 16.48
CA ILE A 295 7.23 -9.22 16.71
C ILE A 295 5.74 -9.16 17.08
N GLY A 296 5.43 -8.55 18.22
CA GLY A 296 4.05 -8.24 18.61
C GLY A 296 3.56 -6.97 17.91
N LEU A 297 2.54 -7.09 17.06
CA LEU A 297 1.84 -5.96 16.48
C LEU A 297 0.60 -5.70 17.34
N VAL A 298 0.66 -4.65 18.18
CA VAL A 298 -0.43 -4.25 19.09
C VAL A 298 -1.26 -3.19 18.38
N GLY A 299 -2.43 -3.57 17.89
CA GLY A 299 -3.25 -2.72 17.04
C GLY A 299 -4.75 -2.82 17.29
N LYS A 300 -5.50 -1.90 16.67
CA LYS A 300 -6.98 -1.84 16.73
C LYS A 300 -7.65 -2.72 15.69
N TYR A 301 -7.00 -2.97 14.54
CA TYR A 301 -7.61 -3.58 13.35
C TYR A 301 -7.02 -4.95 13.03
N VAL A 302 -6.54 -5.66 14.04
CA VAL A 302 -5.80 -6.93 13.90
C VAL A 302 -6.64 -8.10 13.38
N GLN A 303 -7.97 -7.99 13.38
CA GLN A 303 -8.86 -9.02 12.83
C GLN A 303 -8.83 -9.07 11.30
N LEU A 304 -8.45 -7.97 10.64
CA LEU A 304 -8.20 -7.91 9.20
C LEU A 304 -6.73 -7.50 8.97
N HIS A 305 -5.88 -8.44 8.60
CA HIS A 305 -4.44 -8.22 8.45
C HIS A 305 -4.13 -7.17 7.37
N ASP A 306 -4.98 -7.05 6.35
CA ASP A 306 -4.83 -6.04 5.29
C ASP A 306 -4.93 -4.60 5.80
N ALA A 307 -5.50 -4.38 7.01
CA ALA A 307 -5.50 -3.06 7.63
C ALA A 307 -4.10 -2.55 8.02
N TYR A 308 -3.12 -3.45 8.12
CA TYR A 308 -1.73 -3.16 8.44
C TYR A 308 -0.76 -3.82 7.44
N LEU A 309 -1.20 -3.98 6.19
CA LEU A 309 -0.44 -4.69 5.15
C LEU A 309 0.96 -4.12 4.97
N SER A 310 1.08 -2.80 4.82
CA SER A 310 2.39 -2.15 4.61
C SER A 310 3.31 -2.28 5.83
N VAL A 311 2.77 -2.26 7.05
CA VAL A 311 3.55 -2.52 8.27
C VAL A 311 4.08 -3.96 8.29
N ALA A 312 3.21 -4.93 7.98
CA ALA A 312 3.59 -6.34 7.92
C ALA A 312 4.65 -6.59 6.83
N GLU A 313 4.48 -6.00 5.65
CA GLU A 313 5.46 -6.11 4.56
C GLU A 313 6.79 -5.43 4.93
N ALA A 314 6.76 -4.25 5.55
CA ALA A 314 7.99 -3.56 5.98
C ALA A 314 8.79 -4.36 7.02
N LEU A 315 8.10 -5.04 7.95
CA LEU A 315 8.73 -5.97 8.89
C LEU A 315 9.38 -7.16 8.17
N ARG A 316 8.68 -7.76 7.20
CA ARG A 316 9.22 -8.86 6.39
C ARG A 316 10.41 -8.42 5.55
N HIS A 317 10.35 -7.23 4.92
CA HIS A 317 11.46 -6.67 4.14
C HIS A 317 12.71 -6.50 5.00
N ALA A 318 12.57 -6.00 6.23
CA ALA A 318 13.67 -5.90 7.19
C ALA A 318 14.23 -7.29 7.53
N GLY A 319 13.35 -8.27 7.76
CA GLY A 319 13.73 -9.66 7.97
C GLY A 319 14.54 -10.23 6.80
N TYR A 320 14.13 -9.99 5.55
CA TYR A 320 14.87 -10.44 4.35
C TYR A 320 16.29 -9.89 4.31
N GLN A 321 16.47 -8.62 4.69
CA GLN A 321 17.81 -8.01 4.74
C GLN A 321 18.68 -8.60 5.86
N LEU A 322 18.07 -8.97 6.99
CA LEU A 322 18.78 -9.47 8.18
C LEU A 322 18.92 -11.01 8.22
N GLY A 323 18.40 -11.71 7.19
CA GLY A 323 18.39 -13.17 7.14
C GLY A 323 17.44 -13.80 8.16
N ALA A 324 16.35 -13.11 8.50
CA ALA A 324 15.40 -13.54 9.53
C ALA A 324 13.99 -13.72 8.97
N ASP A 325 13.30 -14.74 9.48
CA ASP A 325 11.85 -14.88 9.34
C ASP A 325 11.16 -14.11 10.46
N VAL A 326 10.30 -13.15 10.10
CA VAL A 326 9.59 -12.30 11.06
C VAL A 326 8.19 -12.86 11.27
N ASN A 327 7.98 -13.51 12.41
CA ASN A 327 6.67 -13.96 12.85
C ASN A 327 5.91 -12.79 13.49
N ILE A 328 4.81 -12.37 12.87
CA ILE A 328 3.98 -11.29 13.40
C ILE A 328 2.89 -11.88 14.28
N ARG A 329 2.94 -11.57 15.57
CA ARG A 329 1.87 -11.88 16.52
C ARG A 329 0.88 -10.72 16.55
N TRP A 330 -0.29 -10.93 16.00
CA TRP A 330 -1.38 -9.96 15.94
C TRP A 330 -2.08 -9.88 17.29
N ILE A 331 -2.01 -8.75 17.97
CA ILE A 331 -2.51 -8.57 19.33
C ILE A 331 -3.54 -7.44 19.34
N ASP A 332 -4.78 -7.78 19.70
CA ASP A 332 -5.83 -6.78 19.86
C ASP A 332 -5.58 -5.94 21.11
N SER A 333 -5.38 -4.66 20.91
CA SER A 333 -5.09 -3.72 22.00
C SER A 333 -6.20 -3.62 23.05
N GLU A 334 -7.45 -3.96 22.71
CA GLU A 334 -8.56 -3.97 23.67
C GLU A 334 -8.44 -5.10 24.71
N THR A 335 -7.67 -6.14 24.40
CA THR A 335 -7.46 -7.28 25.30
C THR A 335 -6.33 -7.07 26.32
N ILE A 336 -5.56 -6.00 26.16
CA ILE A 336 -4.42 -5.68 27.02
C ILE A 336 -4.86 -4.79 28.18
N THR A 337 -4.47 -5.17 29.39
CA THR A 337 -4.59 -4.37 30.61
C THR A 337 -3.23 -4.26 31.31
N LYS A 338 -3.13 -3.38 32.31
CA LYS A 338 -1.90 -3.27 33.12
C LYS A 338 -1.53 -4.56 33.85
N GLU A 339 -2.53 -5.36 34.22
CA GLU A 339 -2.37 -6.61 34.96
C GLU A 339 -1.90 -7.77 34.09
N ASN A 340 -2.30 -7.79 32.79
CA ASN A 340 -2.03 -8.93 31.91
C ASN A 340 -0.95 -8.65 30.84
N VAL A 341 -0.50 -7.40 30.68
CA VAL A 341 0.41 -6.99 29.59
C VAL A 341 1.67 -7.83 29.55
N ALA A 342 2.28 -8.15 30.71
CA ALA A 342 3.49 -8.96 30.80
C ALA A 342 3.26 -10.39 30.25
N GLU A 343 2.12 -11.01 30.55
CA GLU A 343 1.79 -12.35 30.06
C GLU A 343 1.45 -12.31 28.55
N VAL A 344 0.74 -11.27 28.11
CA VAL A 344 0.37 -11.12 26.69
C VAL A 344 1.60 -10.88 25.81
N LEU A 345 2.60 -10.15 26.28
CA LEU A 345 3.76 -9.75 25.46
C LEU A 345 5.02 -10.61 25.66
N LYS A 346 5.04 -11.54 26.61
CA LYS A 346 6.25 -12.29 27.05
C LYS A 346 7.05 -12.97 25.93
N ASP A 347 6.38 -13.43 24.88
CA ASP A 347 7.01 -14.19 23.78
C ASP A 347 7.38 -13.28 22.58
N CYS A 348 7.25 -11.96 22.72
CA CYS A 348 7.58 -11.01 21.68
C CYS A 348 8.96 -10.38 21.95
N ALA A 349 9.87 -10.50 21.00
CA ALA A 349 11.19 -9.91 21.06
C ALA A 349 11.19 -8.39 20.76
N GLY A 350 10.11 -7.87 20.20
CA GLY A 350 9.88 -6.46 19.96
C GLY A 350 8.41 -6.18 19.76
N ILE A 351 7.98 -4.96 20.05
CA ILE A 351 6.58 -4.52 19.94
C ILE A 351 6.48 -3.35 18.97
N ILE A 352 5.56 -3.47 18.02
CA ILE A 352 5.18 -2.38 17.12
C ILE A 352 3.74 -1.95 17.39
N VAL A 353 3.52 -0.64 17.54
CA VAL A 353 2.19 -0.01 17.65
C VAL A 353 1.96 0.83 16.41
N PRO A 354 1.11 0.38 15.47
CA PRO A 354 0.87 1.07 14.21
C PRO A 354 -0.08 2.26 14.36
N GLY A 355 -0.31 2.95 13.24
CA GLY A 355 -1.29 4.03 13.12
C GLY A 355 -2.73 3.58 13.38
N GLY A 356 -3.60 4.53 13.69
CA GLY A 356 -5.03 4.32 13.91
C GLY A 356 -5.73 5.58 14.37
N PHE A 357 -7.07 5.57 14.40
CA PHE A 357 -7.91 6.68 14.83
C PHE A 357 -8.91 6.28 15.92
N GLY A 358 -9.35 7.25 16.72
CA GLY A 358 -10.37 7.08 17.77
C GLY A 358 -9.85 6.43 19.05
N SER A 359 -10.68 6.42 20.08
CA SER A 359 -10.30 6.07 21.46
C SER A 359 -10.27 4.58 21.80
N ARG A 360 -10.72 3.70 20.90
CA ARG A 360 -10.79 2.26 21.14
C ARG A 360 -9.39 1.65 21.34
N GLY A 361 -9.20 0.84 22.39
CA GLY A 361 -7.96 0.09 22.67
C GLY A 361 -6.74 0.93 23.07
N ILE A 362 -6.89 2.23 23.35
CA ILE A 362 -5.79 3.16 23.66
C ILE A 362 -5.07 2.78 24.95
N GLU A 363 -5.80 2.45 26.02
CA GLU A 363 -5.19 2.11 27.31
C GLU A 363 -4.34 0.83 27.22
N GLY A 364 -4.76 -0.14 26.41
CA GLY A 364 -3.94 -1.33 26.16
C GLY A 364 -2.64 -1.03 25.39
N MET A 365 -2.68 -0.09 24.42
CA MET A 365 -1.49 0.38 23.73
C MET A 365 -0.54 1.14 24.69
N ILE A 366 -1.09 1.98 25.58
CA ILE A 366 -0.32 2.70 26.61
C ILE A 366 0.35 1.70 27.55
N ALA A 367 -0.38 0.68 28.02
CA ALA A 367 0.19 -0.38 28.86
C ALA A 367 1.33 -1.14 28.15
N ALA A 368 1.17 -1.42 26.85
CA ALA A 368 2.23 -2.06 26.06
C ALA A 368 3.47 -1.17 25.90
N ALA A 369 3.30 0.13 25.67
CA ALA A 369 4.40 1.09 25.56
C ALA A 369 5.18 1.23 26.89
N ASP A 370 4.47 1.33 28.03
CA ASP A 370 5.08 1.36 29.36
C ASP A 370 5.82 0.04 29.68
N TYR A 371 5.21 -1.10 29.38
CA TYR A 371 5.85 -2.41 29.56
C TYR A 371 7.18 -2.49 28.79
N CYS A 372 7.20 -2.06 27.53
CA CYS A 372 8.41 -2.06 26.71
C CYS A 372 9.50 -1.16 27.30
N ARG A 373 9.14 0.04 27.77
CA ARG A 373 10.06 0.97 28.42
C ARG A 373 10.67 0.38 29.70
N GLU A 374 9.85 -0.21 30.56
CA GLU A 374 10.28 -0.74 31.86
C GLU A 374 11.11 -2.01 31.76
N ASN A 375 10.82 -2.84 30.74
CA ASN A 375 11.48 -4.14 30.56
C ASN A 375 12.54 -4.12 29.44
N HIS A 376 12.87 -2.94 28.89
CA HIS A 376 13.85 -2.77 27.81
C HIS A 376 13.53 -3.60 26.54
N VAL A 377 12.26 -3.87 26.28
CA VAL A 377 11.80 -4.52 25.04
C VAL A 377 11.80 -3.49 23.91
N PRO A 378 12.38 -3.79 22.74
CA PRO A 378 12.32 -2.91 21.59
C PRO A 378 10.90 -2.47 21.26
N TYR A 379 10.69 -1.15 21.13
CA TYR A 379 9.39 -0.53 20.83
C TYR A 379 9.48 0.35 19.60
N PHE A 380 8.56 0.16 18.66
CA PHE A 380 8.41 1.03 17.51
C PHE A 380 6.98 1.56 17.39
N GLY A 381 6.79 2.85 17.62
CA GLY A 381 5.51 3.54 17.52
C GLY A 381 5.36 4.31 16.22
N ILE A 382 4.36 3.98 15.40
CA ILE A 382 4.09 4.66 14.12
C ILE A 382 2.83 5.51 14.27
N CYS A 383 2.89 6.80 13.95
CA CYS A 383 1.79 7.76 13.97
C CYS A 383 1.08 7.75 15.34
N LEU A 384 -0.08 7.09 15.46
CA LEU A 384 -0.73 6.86 16.76
C LEU A 384 0.23 6.21 17.77
N GLY A 385 1.06 5.26 17.35
CA GLY A 385 2.02 4.60 18.23
C GLY A 385 3.06 5.53 18.85
N MET A 386 3.50 6.56 18.12
CA MET A 386 4.31 7.65 18.70
C MET A 386 3.52 8.42 19.75
N GLN A 387 2.28 8.83 19.43
CA GLN A 387 1.43 9.58 20.35
C GLN A 387 1.18 8.79 21.64
N ILE A 388 0.93 7.48 21.53
CA ILE A 388 0.80 6.56 22.66
C ILE A 388 2.06 6.54 23.52
N SER A 389 3.25 6.49 22.92
CA SER A 389 4.52 6.48 23.67
C SER A 389 4.73 7.79 24.45
N VAL A 390 4.35 8.92 23.87
CA VAL A 390 4.38 10.25 24.55
C VAL A 390 3.41 10.28 25.72
N ILE A 391 2.17 9.81 25.55
CA ILE A 391 1.17 9.76 26.64
C ILE A 391 1.64 8.83 27.75
N ALA A 392 2.14 7.62 27.42
CA ALA A 392 2.66 6.68 28.39
C ALA A 392 3.81 7.28 29.21
N PHE A 393 4.78 7.91 28.53
CA PHE A 393 5.91 8.57 29.17
C PHE A 393 5.46 9.75 30.06
N ALA A 394 4.55 10.57 29.60
CA ALA A 394 4.00 11.69 30.35
C ALA A 394 3.33 11.24 31.65
N ARG A 395 2.53 10.16 31.61
CA ARG A 395 1.84 9.59 32.78
C ARG A 395 2.82 8.95 33.75
N SER A 396 3.73 8.12 33.27
CA SER A 396 4.54 7.23 34.11
C SER A 396 5.85 7.85 34.58
N VAL A 397 6.41 8.81 33.82
CA VAL A 397 7.73 9.40 34.11
C VAL A 397 7.65 10.89 34.43
N ALA A 398 6.89 11.69 33.66
CA ALA A 398 6.80 13.13 33.87
C ALA A 398 5.74 13.54 34.93
N GLY A 399 5.03 12.57 35.54
CA GLY A 399 4.09 12.82 36.64
C GLY A 399 2.75 13.45 36.23
N MET A 400 2.41 13.44 34.93
CA MET A 400 1.17 13.98 34.36
C MET A 400 0.10 12.87 34.29
N ALA A 401 -0.47 12.48 35.42
CA ALA A 401 -1.32 11.29 35.55
C ALA A 401 -2.54 11.26 34.61
N ASP A 402 -3.06 12.42 34.20
CA ASP A 402 -4.19 12.58 33.29
C ASP A 402 -3.75 12.89 31.83
N ALA A 403 -2.45 12.79 31.53
CA ALA A 403 -1.94 13.07 30.19
C ALA A 403 -2.69 12.25 29.12
N ASN A 404 -3.13 12.92 28.06
CA ASN A 404 -3.92 12.30 27.00
C ASN A 404 -3.77 13.05 25.67
N SER A 405 -4.45 12.53 24.64
CA SER A 405 -4.68 13.23 23.38
C SER A 405 -6.02 13.97 23.43
N GLY A 406 -6.09 15.16 22.84
CA GLY A 406 -7.34 15.85 22.57
C GLY A 406 -8.33 15.06 21.72
N GLU A 407 -7.85 14.04 20.97
CA GLU A 407 -8.70 13.10 20.22
C GLU A 407 -9.49 12.16 21.14
N PHE A 408 -8.90 11.75 22.28
CA PHE A 408 -9.46 10.70 23.13
C PHE A 408 -10.18 11.26 24.35
N ASP A 409 -9.68 12.36 24.90
CA ASP A 409 -10.26 13.06 26.05
C ASP A 409 -10.02 14.58 25.94
N ASP A 410 -11.05 15.30 25.53
CA ASP A 410 -11.05 16.76 25.39
C ASP A 410 -11.02 17.50 26.72
N LYS A 411 -11.23 16.80 27.86
CA LYS A 411 -11.24 17.36 29.23
C LYS A 411 -9.91 17.21 29.97
N SER A 412 -8.98 16.38 29.43
CA SER A 412 -7.65 16.25 30.02
C SER A 412 -6.98 17.62 30.18
N THR A 413 -6.32 17.85 31.32
CA THR A 413 -5.56 19.09 31.56
C THR A 413 -4.17 19.04 30.94
N HIS A 414 -3.65 17.83 30.70
CA HIS A 414 -2.36 17.61 30.06
C HIS A 414 -2.57 16.97 28.68
N LYS A 415 -3.08 17.77 27.70
CA LYS A 415 -3.20 17.32 26.32
C LYS A 415 -1.82 17.34 25.65
N VAL A 416 -1.00 16.33 25.96
CA VAL A 416 0.35 16.20 25.40
C VAL A 416 0.37 15.92 23.90
N ILE A 417 -0.79 15.52 23.37
CA ILE A 417 -1.09 15.38 21.93
C ILE A 417 -2.35 16.22 21.67
N ASP A 418 -2.30 17.12 20.69
CA ASP A 418 -3.42 18.00 20.34
C ASP A 418 -3.47 18.26 18.83
N PHE A 419 -4.45 19.03 18.36
CA PHE A 419 -4.60 19.39 16.96
C PHE A 419 -3.35 20.08 16.39
N LEU A 420 -3.08 19.81 15.13
CA LEU A 420 -2.25 20.68 14.30
C LEU A 420 -2.82 22.11 14.32
N PRO A 421 -2.00 23.18 14.28
CA PRO A 421 -2.45 24.57 14.39
C PRO A 421 -3.58 24.97 13.43
N ASP A 422 -3.63 24.36 12.23
CA ASP A 422 -4.62 24.64 11.19
C ASP A 422 -5.78 23.64 11.17
N GLN A 423 -5.91 22.77 12.18
CA GLN A 423 -6.95 21.74 12.29
C GLN A 423 -7.94 22.05 13.40
N ASN A 424 -9.20 21.68 13.21
CA ASN A 424 -10.25 21.73 14.23
C ASN A 424 -11.41 20.80 13.87
N ASP A 425 -12.37 20.60 14.76
CA ASP A 425 -13.52 19.71 14.58
C ASP A 425 -14.52 20.15 13.50
N SER A 426 -14.45 21.39 13.03
CA SER A 426 -15.33 21.91 11.97
C SER A 426 -14.84 21.60 10.56
N VAL A 427 -13.63 21.10 10.41
CA VAL A 427 -13.05 20.72 9.11
C VAL A 427 -13.60 19.35 8.66
N ALA A 428 -13.95 19.23 7.39
CA ALA A 428 -14.41 17.97 6.82
C ALA A 428 -13.42 16.83 7.10
N LYS A 429 -13.91 15.59 7.35
CA LYS A 429 -13.04 14.47 7.76
C LYS A 429 -12.18 13.90 6.63
N GLY A 430 -12.62 14.01 5.37
CA GLY A 430 -11.88 13.48 4.21
C GLY A 430 -10.94 14.52 3.60
N GLY A 431 -9.70 14.13 3.27
CA GLY A 431 -8.74 14.94 2.54
C GLY A 431 -8.19 16.18 3.27
N THR A 432 -8.35 16.26 4.59
CA THR A 432 -7.99 17.44 5.41
C THR A 432 -6.89 17.20 6.43
N LEU A 433 -6.35 15.99 6.45
CA LEU A 433 -5.22 15.60 7.28
C LEU A 433 -3.91 16.22 6.74
N ARG A 434 -2.85 16.18 7.55
CA ARG A 434 -1.49 16.36 7.04
C ARG A 434 -1.13 15.11 6.23
N LEU A 435 -1.13 15.24 4.91
CA LEU A 435 -1.03 14.12 3.95
C LEU A 435 0.17 14.26 3.04
N GLY A 436 0.87 13.13 2.79
CA GLY A 436 2.00 13.06 1.86
C GLY A 436 3.35 13.31 2.51
N ALA A 437 4.37 13.49 1.68
CA ALA A 437 5.74 13.61 2.13
C ALA A 437 6.06 15.01 2.67
N TYR A 438 6.61 15.03 3.88
CA TYR A 438 7.12 16.24 4.52
C TYR A 438 8.57 16.06 4.98
N PRO A 439 9.36 17.14 5.01
CA PRO A 439 10.73 17.09 5.46
C PRO A 439 10.82 16.97 6.99
N CYS A 440 11.76 16.15 7.45
CA CYS A 440 12.13 16.04 8.86
C CYS A 440 13.64 16.25 9.02
N ALA A 441 14.02 17.16 9.89
CA ALA A 441 15.40 17.40 10.32
C ALA A 441 15.73 16.49 11.49
N ILE A 442 16.75 15.65 11.35
CA ILE A 442 17.19 14.66 12.35
C ILE A 442 18.22 15.28 13.29
N VAL A 443 18.07 15.05 14.58
CA VAL A 443 19.00 15.52 15.60
C VAL A 443 20.22 14.59 15.66
N PRO A 444 21.45 15.12 15.62
CA PRO A 444 22.68 14.33 15.71
C PRO A 444 22.80 13.54 17.00
N GLY A 445 23.41 12.35 16.93
CA GLY A 445 23.68 11.45 18.07
C GLY A 445 22.50 10.57 18.46
N THR A 446 21.34 10.67 17.79
CA THR A 446 20.11 9.94 18.06
C THR A 446 20.05 8.58 17.40
N GLN A 447 19.09 7.74 17.80
CA GLN A 447 18.81 6.46 17.13
C GLN A 447 18.32 6.70 15.69
N MET A 448 17.57 7.78 15.48
CA MET A 448 17.14 8.24 14.17
C MET A 448 18.33 8.48 13.22
N GLU A 449 19.33 9.25 13.65
CA GLU A 449 20.53 9.48 12.84
C GLU A 449 21.28 8.18 12.54
N LYS A 450 21.42 7.31 13.53
CA LYS A 450 22.08 6.00 13.35
C LYS A 450 21.36 5.12 12.33
N ALA A 451 20.04 5.14 12.31
CA ALA A 451 19.23 4.34 11.40
C ALA A 451 19.29 4.87 9.96
N TYR A 452 19.11 6.18 9.76
CA TYR A 452 19.06 6.77 8.42
C TYR A 452 20.44 7.12 7.84
N GLY A 453 21.42 7.45 8.68
CA GLY A 453 22.71 7.97 8.23
C GLY A 453 22.62 9.32 7.51
N ALA A 454 21.58 10.11 7.78
CA ALA A 454 21.28 11.38 7.13
C ALA A 454 20.75 12.40 8.14
N SER A 455 20.96 13.70 7.85
CA SER A 455 20.47 14.81 8.69
C SER A 455 19.07 15.31 8.31
N HIS A 456 18.61 15.00 7.11
CA HIS A 456 17.30 15.38 6.59
C HIS A 456 16.68 14.22 5.81
N ILE A 457 15.38 14.00 6.02
CA ILE A 457 14.60 12.95 5.35
C ILE A 457 13.26 13.51 4.90
N TYR A 458 12.58 12.79 4.03
CA TYR A 458 11.21 13.07 3.62
C TYR A 458 10.39 11.81 3.84
N GLU A 459 9.33 11.91 4.66
CA GLU A 459 8.47 10.78 4.99
C GLU A 459 7.00 11.13 4.84
N ARG A 460 6.16 10.12 4.56
CA ARG A 460 4.72 10.31 4.30
C ARG A 460 3.93 10.37 5.60
N HIS A 461 3.02 11.31 5.68
CA HIS A 461 2.16 11.58 6.83
C HIS A 461 0.70 11.28 6.52
N ARG A 462 -0.06 10.92 7.59
CA ARG A 462 -1.51 10.79 7.57
C ARG A 462 -2.04 11.01 8.99
N HIS A 463 -2.07 12.25 9.47
CA HIS A 463 -2.52 12.56 10.83
C HIS A 463 -3.11 13.97 10.94
N ARG A 464 -3.90 14.19 12.00
CA ARG A 464 -4.52 15.47 12.38
C ARG A 464 -4.01 15.98 13.70
N TYR A 465 -3.67 15.07 14.62
CA TYR A 465 -3.13 15.35 15.93
C TYR A 465 -1.63 15.17 15.93
N GLU A 466 -0.94 15.94 16.76
CA GLU A 466 0.51 15.91 16.88
C GLU A 466 0.97 16.21 18.30
N PHE A 467 2.27 16.13 18.54
CA PHE A 467 2.90 16.49 19.82
C PHE A 467 2.62 17.96 20.17
N ASN A 468 2.09 18.20 21.38
CA ASN A 468 1.81 19.54 21.86
C ASN A 468 3.05 20.19 22.47
N ASN A 469 3.54 21.26 21.82
CA ASN A 469 4.75 21.97 22.23
C ASN A 469 4.67 22.66 23.61
N ASP A 470 3.48 22.88 24.16
CA ASP A 470 3.31 23.42 25.52
C ASP A 470 3.93 22.51 26.59
N PHE A 471 4.00 21.21 26.32
CA PHE A 471 4.58 20.19 27.20
C PHE A 471 6.02 19.81 26.82
N ARG A 472 6.55 20.35 25.73
CA ARG A 472 7.86 19.96 25.16
C ARG A 472 9.00 20.04 26.17
N GLN A 473 9.13 21.17 26.84
CA GLN A 473 10.18 21.40 27.82
C GLN A 473 10.08 20.41 29.00
N ALA A 474 8.89 20.26 29.57
CA ALA A 474 8.68 19.38 30.71
C ALA A 474 9.00 17.90 30.39
N LEU A 475 8.60 17.44 29.22
CA LEU A 475 8.87 16.07 28.76
C LEU A 475 10.35 15.85 28.46
N GLN A 476 11.05 16.84 27.89
CA GLN A 476 12.51 16.76 27.68
C GLN A 476 13.29 16.77 29.00
N GLU A 477 12.89 17.59 29.97
CA GLU A 477 13.49 17.61 31.31
C GLU A 477 13.28 16.28 32.05
N ALA A 478 12.16 15.58 31.78
CA ALA A 478 11.90 14.23 32.30
C ALA A 478 12.70 13.13 31.57
N GLY A 479 13.37 13.44 30.44
CA GLY A 479 14.24 12.52 29.72
C GLY A 479 13.74 12.02 28.38
N LEU A 480 12.62 12.55 27.85
CA LEU A 480 12.17 12.28 26.47
C LEU A 480 13.09 13.00 25.48
N VAL A 481 13.63 12.26 24.50
CA VAL A 481 14.49 12.83 23.46
C VAL A 481 13.66 13.11 22.23
N ILE A 482 13.64 14.38 21.77
CA ILE A 482 13.11 14.75 20.46
C ILE A 482 14.23 14.55 19.45
N SER A 483 14.10 13.50 18.61
CA SER A 483 15.12 13.08 17.67
C SER A 483 14.91 13.56 16.24
N GLY A 484 13.74 14.18 15.94
CA GLY A 484 13.45 14.78 14.66
C GLY A 484 12.33 15.81 14.74
N THR A 485 12.44 16.86 13.93
CA THR A 485 11.46 17.96 13.86
C THR A 485 11.26 18.41 12.42
N SER A 486 10.19 19.18 12.16
CA SER A 486 10.11 19.98 10.95
C SER A 486 11.35 20.90 10.82
N PRO A 487 11.74 21.35 9.62
CA PRO A 487 12.97 22.16 9.43
C PRO A 487 13.03 23.47 10.21
N ASP A 488 11.86 24.03 10.55
CA ASP A 488 11.72 25.20 11.41
C ASP A 488 11.82 24.88 12.92
N GLY A 489 11.92 23.59 13.28
CA GLY A 489 12.02 23.09 14.64
C GLY A 489 10.71 23.08 15.40
N TYR A 490 9.58 23.44 14.78
CA TYR A 490 8.29 23.57 15.46
C TYR A 490 7.58 22.24 15.67
N ILE A 491 7.29 21.49 14.58
CA ILE A 491 6.58 20.20 14.67
C ILE A 491 7.55 19.11 15.12
N VAL A 492 7.16 18.36 16.15
CA VAL A 492 7.90 17.19 16.61
C VAL A 492 7.52 15.99 15.76
N GLU A 493 8.47 15.48 14.98
CA GLU A 493 8.27 14.37 14.06
C GLU A 493 8.64 13.02 14.67
N THR A 494 9.61 13.00 15.60
CA THR A 494 10.09 11.76 16.21
C THR A 494 10.53 11.97 17.64
N VAL A 495 10.29 10.94 18.48
CA VAL A 495 10.70 10.88 19.89
C VAL A 495 11.39 9.56 20.17
N GLU A 496 12.37 9.56 21.11
CA GLU A 496 13.07 8.33 21.51
C GLU A 496 13.48 8.35 22.97
N LEU A 497 13.81 7.19 23.51
CA LEU A 497 14.41 7.00 24.84
C LEU A 497 15.83 6.43 24.68
N SER A 498 16.84 7.21 25.06
CA SER A 498 18.24 6.84 24.89
C SER A 498 18.68 5.65 25.76
N ALA A 499 17.97 5.39 26.86
CA ALA A 499 18.29 4.30 27.79
C ALA A 499 17.81 2.92 27.31
N ALA A 500 16.92 2.87 26.32
CA ALA A 500 16.38 1.62 25.78
C ALA A 500 17.19 1.15 24.55
N PRO A 501 17.30 -0.15 24.31
CA PRO A 501 17.99 -0.69 23.12
C PRO A 501 17.42 -0.13 21.81
N PHE A 502 16.11 -0.07 21.68
CA PHE A 502 15.35 0.60 20.64
C PHE A 502 13.99 1.01 21.19
N TYR A 503 13.78 2.30 21.40
CA TYR A 503 12.47 2.84 21.78
C TYR A 503 12.26 4.12 21.01
N LEU A 504 11.51 4.02 19.92
CA LEU A 504 11.35 5.08 18.93
C LEU A 504 9.89 5.24 18.54
N GLY A 505 9.41 6.48 18.54
CA GLY A 505 8.13 6.89 17.98
C GLY A 505 8.32 7.85 16.82
N VAL A 506 7.59 7.64 15.73
CA VAL A 506 7.58 8.52 14.55
C VAL A 506 6.16 8.93 14.19
N GLN A 507 5.93 10.21 13.84
CA GLN A 507 4.61 10.72 13.49
C GLN A 507 4.21 10.36 12.05
N PHE A 508 5.18 10.15 11.20
CA PHE A 508 5.01 9.71 9.82
C PHE A 508 4.84 8.20 9.69
N HIS A 509 4.60 7.73 8.46
CA HIS A 509 4.34 6.34 8.10
C HIS A 509 5.49 5.76 7.26
N PRO A 510 6.58 5.27 7.88
CA PRO A 510 7.75 4.75 7.16
C PRO A 510 7.45 3.46 6.39
N GLU A 511 6.41 2.73 6.76
CA GLU A 511 5.96 1.50 6.11
C GLU A 511 5.64 1.71 4.62
N PHE A 512 5.15 2.89 4.23
CA PHE A 512 4.81 3.18 2.84
C PHE A 512 6.03 3.30 1.93
N LYS A 513 7.22 3.56 2.48
CA LYS A 513 8.46 3.69 1.71
C LYS A 513 9.33 2.43 1.73
N SER A 514 8.91 1.37 2.41
CA SER A 514 9.65 0.10 2.43
C SER A 514 9.46 -0.70 1.14
N ARG A 515 10.55 -1.24 0.61
CA ARG A 515 10.58 -2.08 -0.60
C ARG A 515 11.28 -3.42 -0.28
N PRO A 516 10.95 -4.53 -0.94
CA PRO A 516 11.57 -5.82 -0.64
C PRO A 516 13.07 -5.87 -0.93
N ASN A 517 13.53 -5.12 -1.93
CA ASN A 517 14.93 -4.97 -2.31
C ASN A 517 15.62 -3.78 -1.61
N LYS A 518 14.85 -2.86 -1.01
CA LYS A 518 15.31 -1.66 -0.30
C LYS A 518 14.47 -1.44 0.97
N PRO A 519 14.63 -2.29 2.00
CA PRO A 519 13.87 -2.17 3.25
C PRO A 519 14.10 -0.83 3.92
N HIS A 520 13.04 -0.31 4.55
CA HIS A 520 13.11 0.97 5.24
C HIS A 520 14.03 0.90 6.47
N PRO A 521 14.96 1.86 6.67
CA PRO A 521 16.02 1.77 7.67
C PRO A 521 15.50 1.65 9.12
N LEU A 522 14.37 2.28 9.47
CA LEU A 522 13.80 2.17 10.80
C LEU A 522 13.29 0.76 11.11
N PHE A 523 12.67 0.09 10.13
CA PHE A 523 12.25 -1.30 10.29
C PHE A 523 13.45 -2.24 10.41
N VAL A 524 14.52 -1.99 9.66
CA VAL A 524 15.77 -2.76 9.77
C VAL A 524 16.38 -2.57 11.16
N ALA A 525 16.46 -1.35 11.66
CA ALA A 525 17.00 -1.06 13.00
C ALA A 525 16.15 -1.70 14.11
N PHE A 526 14.82 -1.63 14.01
CA PHE A 526 13.89 -2.24 14.96
C PHE A 526 14.00 -3.77 14.97
N VAL A 527 13.93 -4.43 13.81
CA VAL A 527 14.03 -5.91 13.72
C VAL A 527 15.40 -6.38 14.17
N LYS A 528 16.47 -5.62 13.85
CA LYS A 528 17.82 -5.93 14.35
C LYS A 528 17.89 -5.89 15.87
N ALA A 529 17.38 -4.83 16.51
CA ALA A 529 17.34 -4.72 17.97
C ALA A 529 16.51 -5.85 18.61
N SER A 530 15.43 -6.28 17.94
CA SER A 530 14.60 -7.41 18.39
C SER A 530 15.31 -8.77 18.26
N LEU A 531 16.20 -8.94 17.29
CA LEU A 531 17.02 -10.16 17.14
C LEU A 531 18.15 -10.27 18.18
N GLU A 532 18.50 -9.17 18.84
CA GLU A 532 19.56 -9.08 19.84
C GLU A 532 19.02 -9.24 21.29
N GLN A 533 17.66 -9.38 21.45
CA GLN A 533 16.99 -9.68 22.72
C GLN A 533 17.11 -11.18 23.06
#